data_7dd5899d501515d20559c40d62d42657
#
_entry.id   7dd5899d501515d20559c40d62d42657
#
_cell.length_a   1.000
_cell.length_b   1.000
_cell.length_c   1.000
_cell.angle_alpha   90.00
_cell.angle_beta   90.00
_cell.angle_gamma   90.00
#
_symmetry.space_group_name_H-M   'P 1'
#
loop_
_entity.id
_entity.type
_entity.pdbx_description
1 polymer ?
#
loop_
_entity_poly.entity_id
_entity_poly.type
_entity_poly.pdbx_seq_one_letter_code
_entity_poly.pdbx_strand_id
1 'polypeptide(L)'
;MEEQILFLSGLGSHRLFLKELNNQLDNLNLVQIDLPGHGLNLDVIVNDLNELVEWFKTEMKIYDNEELTIVGHSLGADLLSYLCIKVPQIKNIILLDGGLFNLEDLDYSSEVEIKDTKNHLKNFQFKNLDEFIESEKDAYKTWNQNLLEASIARMTFNLNKQVYELNINEHSILKLLKIRRQINLPTFNQLIDRNILVLLPQEQDQFILDMKIKNIPSHIHCKTISDSGHDIYIDNPVKVGKEIKSWLSTINV
;
A
#
# COMPACT_ATOMS: atom_id res chain seq x y z
N MET A 1 11.01 9.18 22.34
CA MET A 1 11.29 8.53 21.02
C MET A 1 9.97 8.53 20.27
N GLU A 2 9.99 8.83 18.98
CA GLU A 2 8.79 8.70 18.15
C GLU A 2 8.42 7.21 18.04
N GLU A 3 7.14 6.91 18.17
CA GLU A 3 6.64 5.56 17.96
C GLU A 3 6.62 5.27 16.45
N GLN A 4 7.27 4.19 16.03
CA GLN A 4 7.34 3.82 14.61
C GLN A 4 6.17 2.92 14.25
N ILE A 5 5.47 3.29 13.18
CA ILE A 5 4.43 2.52 12.53
C ILE A 5 4.95 2.11 11.15
N LEU A 6 4.91 0.85 10.84
CA LEU A 6 5.41 0.34 9.56
C LEU A 6 4.37 0.51 8.46
N PHE A 7 4.83 0.71 7.24
CA PHE A 7 3.96 0.93 6.08
C PHE A 7 4.37 0.05 4.91
N LEU A 8 3.44 -0.77 4.43
CA LEU A 8 3.54 -1.51 3.17
C LEU A 8 2.73 -0.78 2.10
N SER A 9 3.42 -0.23 1.13
CA SER A 9 2.80 0.58 0.08
C SER A 9 2.13 -0.23 -1.02
N GLY A 10 1.37 0.45 -1.87
CA GLY A 10 0.88 -0.09 -3.14
C GLY A 10 1.98 -0.21 -4.20
N LEU A 11 1.59 -0.74 -5.36
CA LEU A 11 2.47 -0.92 -6.51
C LEU A 11 3.03 0.42 -7.01
N GLY A 12 4.34 0.47 -7.23
CA GLY A 12 5.01 1.64 -7.80
C GLY A 12 5.10 2.88 -6.89
N SER A 13 4.74 2.74 -5.61
CA SER A 13 4.85 3.84 -4.63
C SER A 13 6.29 4.03 -4.15
N HIS A 14 6.55 5.19 -3.57
CA HIS A 14 7.84 5.57 -2.99
C HIS A 14 7.64 6.19 -1.60
N ARG A 15 8.61 5.96 -0.66
CA ARG A 15 8.51 6.42 0.75
C ARG A 15 8.26 7.92 0.93
N LEU A 16 8.66 8.75 -0.02
CA LEU A 16 8.43 10.20 0.09
C LEU A 16 6.95 10.59 -0.02
N PHE A 17 6.08 9.72 -0.56
CA PHE A 17 4.63 9.95 -0.55
C PHE A 17 4.03 9.92 0.87
N LEU A 18 4.75 9.38 1.86
CA LEU A 18 4.29 9.38 3.26
C LEU A 18 4.51 10.72 3.98
N LYS A 19 5.25 11.65 3.37
CA LYS A 19 5.69 12.89 4.05
C LYS A 19 4.51 13.74 4.53
N GLU A 20 3.46 13.89 3.71
CA GLU A 20 2.27 14.65 4.11
C GLU A 20 1.48 13.97 5.23
N LEU A 21 1.32 12.64 5.16
CA LEU A 21 0.66 11.90 6.22
C LEU A 21 1.48 11.92 7.52
N ASN A 22 2.80 11.76 7.44
CA ASN A 22 3.68 11.87 8.61
C ASN A 22 3.55 13.22 9.31
N ASN A 23 3.39 14.31 8.57
CA ASN A 23 3.17 15.65 9.14
C ASN A 23 1.86 15.76 9.96
N GLN A 24 0.94 14.78 9.83
CA GLN A 24 -0.34 14.73 10.54
C GLN A 24 -0.32 13.81 11.78
N LEU A 25 0.78 13.09 12.02
CA LEU A 25 0.82 12.01 13.01
C LEU A 25 1.50 12.38 14.35
N ASP A 26 1.85 13.66 14.54
CA ASP A 26 2.46 14.20 15.77
C ASP A 26 3.74 13.43 16.17
N ASN A 27 3.66 12.57 17.20
CA ASN A 27 4.78 11.77 17.72
C ASN A 27 4.88 10.37 17.07
N LEU A 28 4.03 10.07 16.09
CA LEU A 28 4.04 8.81 15.34
C LEU A 28 4.78 9.03 14.03
N ASN A 29 5.53 8.05 13.56
CA ASN A 29 6.24 8.12 12.29
C ASN A 29 6.02 6.86 11.46
N LEU A 30 5.46 7.02 10.25
CA LEU A 30 5.33 5.93 9.29
C LEU A 30 6.67 5.69 8.61
N VAL A 31 7.13 4.44 8.69
CA VAL A 31 8.36 3.98 8.03
C VAL A 31 7.99 2.95 6.96
N GLN A 32 8.24 3.28 5.70
CA GLN A 32 7.95 2.36 4.60
C GLN A 32 8.94 1.21 4.56
N ILE A 33 8.39 -0.01 4.47
CA ILE A 33 9.10 -1.21 4.02
C ILE A 33 8.84 -1.33 2.52
N ASP A 34 9.89 -1.23 1.72
CA ASP A 34 9.79 -1.36 0.27
C ASP A 34 9.47 -2.82 -0.09
N LEU A 35 8.38 -3.03 -0.82
CA LEU A 35 7.99 -4.36 -1.29
C LEU A 35 9.06 -4.99 -2.22
N PRO A 36 9.12 -6.32 -2.36
CA PRO A 36 9.95 -6.95 -3.39
C PRO A 36 9.74 -6.31 -4.76
N GLY A 37 10.84 -5.96 -5.43
CA GLY A 37 10.83 -5.26 -6.72
C GLY A 37 10.69 -3.73 -6.61
N HIS A 38 10.75 -3.14 -5.41
CA HIS A 38 10.67 -1.70 -5.19
C HIS A 38 11.86 -1.18 -4.36
N GLY A 39 12.24 0.07 -4.55
CA GLY A 39 13.15 0.82 -3.70
C GLY A 39 14.40 0.08 -3.29
N LEU A 40 14.62 -0.11 -1.98
CA LEU A 40 15.78 -0.86 -1.44
C LEU A 40 15.70 -2.37 -1.72
N ASN A 41 14.51 -2.89 -2.03
CA ASN A 41 14.24 -4.28 -2.35
C ASN A 41 14.06 -4.52 -3.87
N LEU A 42 14.65 -3.65 -4.72
CA LEU A 42 14.52 -3.68 -6.17
C LEU A 42 14.87 -5.06 -6.77
N ASP A 43 15.94 -5.69 -6.29
CA ASP A 43 16.42 -6.97 -6.79
C ASP A 43 15.90 -8.18 -5.99
N VAL A 44 15.05 -7.93 -4.98
CA VAL A 44 14.43 -9.00 -4.20
C VAL A 44 13.34 -9.67 -5.03
N ILE A 45 13.40 -10.99 -5.14
CA ILE A 45 12.40 -11.82 -5.80
C ILE A 45 11.86 -12.80 -4.79
N VAL A 46 10.54 -12.86 -4.67
CA VAL A 46 9.82 -13.89 -3.90
C VAL A 46 9.05 -14.78 -4.88
N ASN A 47 9.01 -16.09 -4.64
CA ASN A 47 8.43 -17.06 -5.57
C ASN A 47 7.11 -17.64 -5.08
N ASP A 48 6.88 -17.63 -3.76
CA ASP A 48 5.67 -18.16 -3.13
C ASP A 48 5.36 -17.44 -1.79
N LEU A 49 4.26 -17.83 -1.17
CA LEU A 49 3.80 -17.26 0.11
C LEU A 49 4.78 -17.53 1.27
N ASN A 50 5.55 -18.62 1.25
CA ASN A 50 6.51 -18.90 2.31
C ASN A 50 7.72 -17.97 2.18
N GLU A 51 8.25 -17.79 0.97
CA GLU A 51 9.33 -16.84 0.71
C GLU A 51 8.89 -15.39 1.02
N LEU A 52 7.64 -15.03 0.73
CA LEU A 52 7.07 -13.73 1.12
C LEU A 52 7.12 -13.54 2.65
N VAL A 53 6.73 -14.54 3.41
CA VAL A 53 6.76 -14.49 4.89
C VAL A 53 8.19 -14.38 5.40
N GLU A 54 9.14 -15.15 4.86
CA GLU A 54 10.54 -15.13 5.30
C GLU A 54 11.24 -13.82 4.91
N TRP A 55 10.94 -13.26 3.73
CA TRP A 55 11.37 -11.93 3.36
C TRP A 55 10.87 -10.91 4.38
N PHE A 56 9.56 -10.90 4.64
CA PHE A 56 8.95 -9.95 5.57
C PHE A 56 9.52 -10.06 6.98
N LYS A 57 9.69 -11.27 7.51
CA LYS A 57 10.35 -11.47 8.81
C LYS A 57 11.79 -10.94 8.84
N THR A 58 12.49 -10.97 7.71
CA THR A 58 13.85 -10.43 7.60
C THR A 58 13.83 -8.92 7.66
N GLU A 59 12.91 -8.26 6.96
CA GLU A 59 12.69 -6.81 7.07
C GLU A 59 12.34 -6.40 8.51
N MET A 60 11.54 -7.24 9.20
CA MET A 60 11.09 -6.96 10.57
C MET A 60 12.17 -7.11 11.64
N LYS A 61 13.29 -7.80 11.38
CA LYS A 61 14.35 -8.04 12.37
C LYS A 61 15.00 -6.78 12.94
N ILE A 62 14.95 -5.67 12.22
CA ILE A 62 15.47 -4.38 12.68
C ILE A 62 14.54 -3.67 13.67
N TYR A 63 13.29 -4.13 13.79
CA TYR A 63 12.27 -3.60 14.68
C TYR A 63 12.09 -4.57 15.84
N ASP A 64 12.81 -4.35 16.94
CA ASP A 64 12.83 -5.22 18.13
C ASP A 64 11.62 -4.91 19.06
N ASN A 65 10.42 -4.87 18.49
CA ASN A 65 9.18 -4.61 19.21
C ASN A 65 8.41 -5.90 19.44
N GLU A 66 7.89 -6.10 20.66
CA GLU A 66 7.02 -7.23 20.99
C GLU A 66 5.66 -7.11 20.28
N GLU A 67 5.17 -5.88 20.09
CA GLU A 67 3.93 -5.58 19.38
C GLU A 67 4.15 -4.54 18.29
N LEU A 68 3.62 -4.82 17.11
CA LEU A 68 3.80 -4.00 15.92
C LEU A 68 2.48 -3.46 15.42
N THR A 69 2.52 -2.18 15.03
CA THR A 69 1.46 -1.53 14.26
C THR A 69 1.91 -1.40 12.81
N ILE A 70 1.11 -1.91 11.88
CA ILE A 70 1.45 -1.86 10.45
C ILE A 70 0.27 -1.34 9.64
N VAL A 71 0.56 -0.43 8.74
CA VAL A 71 -0.36 0.08 7.71
C VAL A 71 -0.08 -0.61 6.39
N GLY A 72 -1.09 -1.08 5.71
CA GLY A 72 -1.01 -1.56 4.33
C GLY A 72 -1.88 -0.71 3.41
N HIS A 73 -1.40 -0.36 2.23
CA HIS A 73 -2.17 0.31 1.18
C HIS A 73 -2.23 -0.55 -0.08
N SER A 74 -3.42 -0.70 -0.68
CA SER A 74 -3.59 -1.40 -1.96
C SER A 74 -2.96 -2.80 -1.95
N LEU A 75 -2.02 -3.11 -2.85
CA LEU A 75 -1.24 -4.35 -2.86
C LEU A 75 -0.59 -4.65 -1.50
N GLY A 76 -0.03 -3.62 -0.84
CA GLY A 76 0.54 -3.77 0.50
C GLY A 76 -0.49 -4.20 1.54
N ALA A 77 -1.74 -3.74 1.45
CA ALA A 77 -2.83 -4.17 2.33
C ALA A 77 -3.25 -5.63 2.06
N ASP A 78 -3.32 -6.03 0.79
CA ASP A 78 -3.62 -7.42 0.42
C ASP A 78 -2.57 -8.38 1.01
N LEU A 79 -1.27 -8.06 0.84
CA LEU A 79 -0.18 -8.85 1.38
C LEU A 79 -0.15 -8.83 2.92
N LEU A 80 -0.36 -7.64 3.52
CA LEU A 80 -0.39 -7.49 4.98
C LEU A 80 -1.47 -8.36 5.62
N SER A 81 -2.65 -8.46 5.00
CA SER A 81 -3.75 -9.30 5.48
C SER A 81 -3.34 -10.77 5.66
N TYR A 82 -2.44 -11.28 4.84
CA TYR A 82 -1.87 -12.62 4.98
C TYR A 82 -0.69 -12.66 5.96
N LEU A 83 0.21 -11.68 5.88
CA LEU A 83 1.40 -11.61 6.73
C LEU A 83 1.03 -11.54 8.21
N CYS A 84 -0.07 -10.84 8.57
CA CYS A 84 -0.57 -10.77 9.94
C CYS A 84 -0.96 -12.13 10.53
N ILE A 85 -1.37 -13.09 9.70
CA ILE A 85 -1.68 -14.46 10.14
C ILE A 85 -0.38 -15.22 10.50
N LYS A 86 0.73 -14.92 9.81
CA LYS A 86 2.00 -15.63 9.91
C LYS A 86 3.02 -14.99 10.84
N VAL A 87 2.79 -13.72 11.22
CA VAL A 87 3.69 -12.93 12.08
C VAL A 87 2.91 -12.46 13.31
N PRO A 88 2.96 -13.22 14.43
CA PRO A 88 2.14 -12.96 15.63
C PRO A 88 2.41 -11.62 16.31
N GLN A 89 3.57 -11.02 16.09
CA GLN A 89 3.96 -9.70 16.63
C GLN A 89 3.11 -8.56 16.05
N ILE A 90 2.50 -8.73 14.87
CA ILE A 90 1.62 -7.72 14.29
C ILE A 90 0.29 -7.75 15.05
N LYS A 91 0.05 -6.79 15.92
CA LYS A 91 -1.15 -6.66 16.74
C LYS A 91 -2.15 -5.67 16.20
N ASN A 92 -1.65 -4.58 15.63
CA ASN A 92 -2.47 -3.47 15.15
C ASN A 92 -2.32 -3.36 13.63
N ILE A 93 -3.41 -3.44 12.91
CA ILE A 93 -3.47 -3.49 11.44
C ILE A 93 -4.32 -2.35 10.94
N ILE A 94 -3.77 -1.56 10.03
CA ILE A 94 -4.51 -0.49 9.34
C ILE A 94 -4.51 -0.80 7.85
N LEU A 95 -5.69 -1.01 7.28
CA LEU A 95 -5.87 -1.30 5.86
C LEU A 95 -6.40 -0.06 5.14
N LEU A 96 -5.62 0.45 4.20
CA LEU A 96 -5.96 1.58 3.35
C LEU A 96 -6.31 1.04 1.96
N ASP A 97 -7.59 0.97 1.66
CA ASP A 97 -8.16 0.56 0.37
C ASP A 97 -7.60 -0.73 -0.23
N GLY A 98 -7.46 -1.77 0.60
CA GLY A 98 -7.01 -3.11 0.20
C GLY A 98 -7.31 -4.16 1.27
N GLY A 99 -7.03 -5.44 0.96
CA GLY A 99 -7.24 -6.57 1.87
C GLY A 99 -8.70 -7.05 2.01
N LEU A 100 -9.60 -6.64 1.11
CA LEU A 100 -11.05 -6.71 1.32
C LEU A 100 -11.80 -7.68 0.40
N PHE A 101 -11.23 -8.06 -0.73
CA PHE A 101 -11.84 -8.96 -1.71
C PHE A 101 -10.80 -9.52 -2.67
N ASN A 102 -11.13 -10.64 -3.31
CA ASN A 102 -10.32 -11.17 -4.40
C ASN A 102 -10.69 -10.48 -5.72
N LEU A 103 -9.71 -10.26 -6.59
CA LEU A 103 -9.98 -9.63 -7.90
C LEU A 103 -10.82 -10.54 -8.82
N GLU A 104 -10.82 -11.85 -8.56
CA GLU A 104 -11.69 -12.81 -9.22
C GLU A 104 -13.18 -12.51 -8.97
N ASP A 105 -13.52 -11.93 -7.82
CA ASP A 105 -14.90 -11.53 -7.49
C ASP A 105 -15.41 -10.40 -8.42
N LEU A 106 -14.51 -9.76 -9.17
CA LEU A 106 -14.78 -8.73 -10.18
C LEU A 106 -14.54 -9.23 -11.62
N ASP A 107 -14.51 -10.54 -11.87
CA ASP A 107 -14.18 -11.14 -13.17
C ASP A 107 -12.82 -10.67 -13.73
N TYR A 108 -11.91 -10.22 -12.87
CA TYR A 108 -10.59 -9.74 -13.25
C TYR A 108 -9.54 -10.83 -13.02
N SER A 109 -9.27 -11.63 -14.08
CA SER A 109 -8.39 -12.79 -13.99
C SER A 109 -6.91 -12.41 -13.80
N SER A 110 -6.11 -13.38 -13.33
CA SER A 110 -4.66 -13.20 -13.17
C SER A 110 -3.95 -12.88 -14.50
N GLU A 111 -4.39 -13.48 -15.59
CA GLU A 111 -3.84 -13.23 -16.94
C GLU A 111 -4.12 -11.80 -17.40
N VAL A 112 -5.34 -11.31 -17.13
CA VAL A 112 -5.73 -9.92 -17.45
C VAL A 112 -4.90 -8.95 -16.63
N GLU A 113 -4.80 -9.16 -15.31
CA GLU A 113 -3.99 -8.32 -14.42
C GLU A 113 -2.52 -8.24 -14.86
N ILE A 114 -1.90 -9.38 -15.16
CA ILE A 114 -0.51 -9.44 -15.62
C ILE A 114 -0.33 -8.70 -16.95
N LYS A 115 -1.27 -8.87 -17.89
CA LYS A 115 -1.26 -8.18 -19.18
C LYS A 115 -1.40 -6.66 -19.00
N ASP A 116 -2.36 -6.24 -18.18
CA ASP A 116 -2.62 -4.81 -17.94
C ASP A 116 -1.47 -4.15 -17.19
N THR A 117 -0.88 -4.83 -16.20
CA THR A 117 0.33 -4.35 -15.51
C THR A 117 1.47 -4.15 -16.51
N LYS A 118 1.77 -5.14 -17.36
CA LYS A 118 2.81 -5.00 -18.39
C LYS A 118 2.54 -3.85 -19.35
N ASN A 119 1.30 -3.71 -19.79
CA ASN A 119 0.90 -2.61 -20.67
C ASN A 119 1.05 -1.25 -19.96
N HIS A 120 0.65 -1.16 -18.71
CA HIS A 120 0.82 0.05 -17.89
C HIS A 120 2.30 0.42 -17.81
N LEU A 121 3.16 -0.51 -17.39
CA LEU A 121 4.60 -0.27 -17.27
C LEU A 121 5.25 0.15 -18.59
N LYS A 122 4.83 -0.47 -19.70
CA LYS A 122 5.32 -0.11 -21.03
C LYS A 122 4.87 1.28 -21.48
N ASN A 123 3.65 1.68 -21.10
CA ASN A 123 3.08 2.96 -21.50
C ASN A 123 3.46 4.10 -20.53
N PHE A 124 3.84 3.77 -19.30
CA PHE A 124 4.28 4.73 -18.28
C PHE A 124 5.77 5.05 -18.47
N GLN A 125 6.09 5.61 -19.64
CA GLN A 125 7.43 5.99 -20.04
C GLN A 125 7.39 7.39 -20.66
N PHE A 126 8.30 8.25 -20.23
CA PHE A 126 8.35 9.68 -20.58
C PHE A 126 9.71 10.04 -21.16
N LYS A 127 9.75 10.89 -22.17
CA LYS A 127 11.00 11.34 -22.78
C LYS A 127 11.78 12.31 -21.88
N ASN A 128 11.08 13.04 -21.06
CA ASN A 128 11.65 13.97 -20.08
C ASN A 128 10.79 14.04 -18.82
N LEU A 129 11.36 14.58 -17.74
CA LEU A 129 10.67 14.69 -16.45
C LEU A 129 9.54 15.72 -16.48
N ASP A 130 9.60 16.73 -17.34
CA ASP A 130 8.56 17.77 -17.40
C ASP A 130 7.24 17.18 -17.90
N GLU A 131 7.27 16.34 -18.95
CA GLU A 131 6.08 15.60 -19.43
C GLU A 131 5.50 14.71 -18.33
N PHE A 132 6.35 14.03 -17.57
CA PHE A 132 5.92 13.19 -16.45
C PHE A 132 5.28 14.03 -15.34
N ILE A 133 5.93 15.14 -14.93
CA ILE A 133 5.43 16.03 -13.87
C ILE A 133 4.07 16.62 -14.23
N GLU A 134 3.86 17.03 -15.47
CA GLU A 134 2.56 17.55 -15.91
C GLU A 134 1.47 16.45 -15.82
N SER A 135 1.77 15.20 -16.21
CA SER A 135 0.82 14.10 -16.08
C SER A 135 0.48 13.78 -14.61
N GLU A 136 1.45 13.91 -13.69
CA GLU A 136 1.23 13.70 -12.26
C GLU A 136 0.37 14.80 -11.62
N LYS A 137 0.56 16.06 -12.04
CA LYS A 137 -0.28 17.17 -11.57
C LYS A 137 -1.77 16.95 -11.87
N ASP A 138 -2.06 16.38 -13.04
CA ASP A 138 -3.43 16.07 -13.43
C ASP A 138 -4.02 14.87 -12.67
N ALA A 139 -3.16 13.97 -12.17
CA ALA A 139 -3.57 12.76 -11.46
C ALA A 139 -3.89 13.00 -9.97
N TYR A 140 -3.22 13.98 -9.32
CA TYR A 140 -3.41 14.26 -7.90
C TYR A 140 -4.34 15.45 -7.66
N LYS A 141 -5.22 15.34 -6.65
CA LYS A 141 -6.14 16.40 -6.24
C LYS A 141 -5.45 17.66 -5.71
N THR A 142 -4.31 17.46 -5.06
CA THR A 142 -3.46 18.53 -4.56
C THR A 142 -2.06 18.33 -5.09
N TRP A 143 -1.39 19.40 -5.45
CA TRP A 143 -0.02 19.35 -5.91
C TRP A 143 0.84 20.30 -5.09
N ASN A 144 1.95 19.79 -4.55
CA ASN A 144 2.88 20.55 -3.74
C ASN A 144 4.32 20.04 -3.93
N GLN A 145 5.29 20.70 -3.27
CA GLN A 145 6.70 20.36 -3.37
C GLN A 145 7.00 18.92 -2.91
N ASN A 146 6.31 18.42 -1.88
CA ASN A 146 6.53 17.06 -1.37
C ASN A 146 6.07 16.00 -2.38
N LEU A 147 4.93 16.22 -3.05
CA LEU A 147 4.45 15.33 -4.12
C LEU A 147 5.36 15.39 -5.35
N LEU A 148 5.85 16.57 -5.74
CA LEU A 148 6.85 16.68 -6.80
C LEU A 148 8.11 15.85 -6.50
N GLU A 149 8.67 15.98 -5.30
CA GLU A 149 9.84 15.23 -4.88
C GLU A 149 9.57 13.70 -4.87
N ALA A 150 8.41 13.28 -4.37
CA ALA A 150 8.01 11.88 -4.32
C ALA A 150 7.82 11.29 -5.72
N SER A 151 7.14 12.03 -6.61
CA SER A 151 6.92 11.62 -8.00
C SER A 151 8.24 11.46 -8.75
N ILE A 152 9.15 12.42 -8.64
CA ILE A 152 10.48 12.33 -9.28
C ILE A 152 11.27 11.12 -8.70
N ALA A 153 11.23 10.93 -7.38
CA ALA A 153 12.03 9.91 -6.71
C ALA A 153 11.61 8.46 -7.07
N ARG A 154 10.37 8.25 -7.53
CA ARG A 154 9.93 6.92 -7.99
C ARG A 154 10.33 6.60 -9.42
N MET A 155 10.95 7.55 -10.14
CA MET A 155 11.38 7.39 -11.54
C MET A 155 12.88 7.10 -11.65
N THR A 156 13.26 6.40 -12.71
CA THR A 156 14.66 6.20 -13.12
C THR A 156 14.80 6.46 -14.61
N PHE A 157 15.99 6.89 -15.04
CA PHE A 157 16.27 7.08 -16.46
C PHE A 157 16.87 5.81 -17.07
N ASN A 158 16.16 5.20 -17.99
CA ASN A 158 16.62 4.04 -18.74
C ASN A 158 17.51 4.46 -19.91
N LEU A 159 18.81 4.25 -19.76
CA LEU A 159 19.81 4.62 -20.78
C LEU A 159 19.61 3.90 -22.12
N ASN A 160 19.13 2.67 -22.11
CA ASN A 160 18.94 1.89 -23.33
C ASN A 160 17.72 2.35 -24.13
N LYS A 161 16.66 2.73 -23.44
CA LYS A 161 15.39 3.20 -24.04
C LYS A 161 15.36 4.71 -24.21
N GLN A 162 16.25 5.46 -23.57
CA GLN A 162 16.27 6.94 -23.53
C GLN A 162 14.95 7.53 -23.00
N VAL A 163 14.39 6.94 -21.93
CA VAL A 163 13.14 7.36 -21.29
C VAL A 163 13.26 7.32 -19.77
N TYR A 164 12.42 8.08 -19.09
CA TYR A 164 12.12 7.92 -17.69
C TYR A 164 11.02 6.88 -17.52
N GLU A 165 11.21 5.94 -16.61
CA GLU A 165 10.25 4.89 -16.26
C GLU A 165 10.24 4.66 -14.75
N LEU A 166 9.24 3.94 -14.22
CA LEU A 166 9.20 3.62 -12.79
C LEU A 166 10.44 2.83 -12.38
N ASN A 167 11.03 3.19 -11.24
CA ASN A 167 12.17 2.49 -10.64
C ASN A 167 11.69 1.23 -9.90
N ILE A 168 11.28 0.24 -10.68
CA ILE A 168 10.75 -1.03 -10.20
C ILE A 168 11.30 -2.21 -11.01
N ASN A 169 11.32 -3.39 -10.42
CA ASN A 169 11.69 -4.62 -11.11
C ASN A 169 10.44 -5.34 -11.61
N GLU A 170 10.15 -5.24 -12.92
CA GLU A 170 8.96 -5.86 -13.53
C GLU A 170 8.83 -7.35 -13.19
N HIS A 171 9.93 -8.11 -13.25
CA HIS A 171 9.89 -9.56 -12.99
C HIS A 171 9.44 -9.85 -11.54
N SER A 172 10.01 -9.15 -10.55
CA SER A 172 9.64 -9.29 -9.13
C SER A 172 8.18 -8.92 -8.89
N ILE A 173 7.73 -7.83 -9.49
CA ILE A 173 6.35 -7.34 -9.37
C ILE A 173 5.35 -8.34 -9.94
N LEU A 174 5.59 -8.86 -11.13
CA LEU A 174 4.68 -9.84 -11.75
C LEU A 174 4.61 -11.15 -10.94
N LYS A 175 5.70 -11.55 -10.27
CA LYS A 175 5.67 -12.66 -9.31
C LYS A 175 4.85 -12.30 -8.07
N LEU A 176 5.06 -11.11 -7.50
CA LEU A 176 4.37 -10.64 -6.33
C LEU A 176 2.84 -10.57 -6.54
N LEU A 177 2.39 -10.10 -7.71
CA LEU A 177 0.97 -10.12 -8.09
C LEU A 177 0.39 -11.54 -8.14
N LYS A 178 1.14 -12.50 -8.69
CA LYS A 178 0.72 -13.92 -8.69
C LYS A 178 0.66 -14.52 -7.30
N ILE A 179 1.59 -14.13 -6.40
CA ILE A 179 1.57 -14.57 -5.00
C ILE A 179 0.35 -13.98 -4.29
N ARG A 180 0.07 -12.70 -4.48
CA ARG A 180 -1.12 -12.04 -3.93
C ARG A 180 -2.41 -12.77 -4.30
N ARG A 181 -2.54 -13.30 -5.54
CA ARG A 181 -3.68 -14.10 -5.99
C ARG A 181 -3.87 -15.44 -5.26
N GLN A 182 -2.87 -15.90 -4.51
CA GLN A 182 -2.97 -17.10 -3.69
C GLN A 182 -3.56 -16.82 -2.29
N ILE A 183 -3.70 -15.53 -1.95
CA ILE A 183 -4.29 -15.09 -0.69
C ILE A 183 -5.82 -15.05 -0.87
N ASN A 184 -6.54 -15.78 -0.04
CA ASN A 184 -8.00 -15.74 -0.05
C ASN A 184 -8.49 -14.60 0.85
N LEU A 185 -8.89 -13.48 0.25
CA LEU A 185 -9.37 -12.27 0.93
C LEU A 185 -10.91 -12.28 1.07
N PRO A 186 -11.45 -11.63 2.11
CA PRO A 186 -10.77 -11.05 3.26
C PRO A 186 -10.35 -12.08 4.31
N THR A 187 -9.32 -11.77 5.10
CA THR A 187 -8.76 -12.69 6.11
C THR A 187 -9.28 -12.43 7.53
N PHE A 188 -10.27 -11.57 7.73
CA PHE A 188 -10.74 -11.12 9.06
C PHE A 188 -11.05 -12.25 10.04
N ASN A 189 -11.64 -13.35 9.56
CA ASN A 189 -11.94 -14.52 10.41
C ASN A 189 -10.70 -15.21 10.99
N GLN A 190 -9.52 -14.96 10.46
CA GLN A 190 -8.22 -15.47 10.91
C GLN A 190 -7.46 -14.47 11.79
N LEU A 191 -8.01 -13.27 11.98
CA LEU A 191 -7.37 -12.14 12.67
C LEU A 191 -8.20 -11.67 13.88
N ILE A 192 -8.91 -12.59 14.54
CA ILE A 192 -9.87 -12.28 15.61
C ILE A 192 -9.20 -11.63 16.82
N ASP A 193 -7.92 -11.93 17.06
CA ASP A 193 -7.12 -11.42 18.16
C ASP A 193 -6.29 -10.18 17.78
N ARG A 194 -6.64 -9.52 16.70
CA ARG A 194 -5.97 -8.32 16.20
C ARG A 194 -6.88 -7.10 16.26
N ASN A 195 -6.29 -5.95 16.49
CA ASN A 195 -6.96 -4.67 16.33
C ASN A 195 -6.89 -4.26 14.86
N ILE A 196 -8.03 -3.98 14.23
CA ILE A 196 -8.08 -3.67 12.80
C ILE A 196 -8.84 -2.38 12.56
N LEU A 197 -8.22 -1.46 11.82
CA LEU A 197 -8.84 -0.28 11.24
C LEU A 197 -8.86 -0.42 9.72
N VAL A 198 -10.01 -0.15 9.11
CA VAL A 198 -10.16 -0.09 7.65
C VAL A 198 -10.54 1.33 7.24
N LEU A 199 -9.77 1.93 6.33
CA LEU A 199 -10.08 3.23 5.74
C LEU A 199 -10.30 3.07 4.23
N LEU A 200 -11.48 3.53 3.76
CA LEU A 200 -11.91 3.41 2.38
C LEU A 200 -12.00 4.80 1.72
N PRO A 201 -11.65 4.95 0.45
CA PRO A 201 -11.89 6.18 -0.28
C PRO A 201 -13.39 6.38 -0.54
N GLN A 202 -13.84 7.63 -0.54
CA GLN A 202 -15.20 7.96 -0.92
C GLN A 202 -15.38 7.99 -2.43
N GLU A 203 -14.36 8.43 -3.16
CA GLU A 203 -14.42 8.59 -4.60
C GLU A 203 -13.99 7.32 -5.31
N GLN A 204 -14.91 6.38 -5.42
CA GLN A 204 -14.79 5.14 -6.16
C GLN A 204 -16.17 4.72 -6.67
N ASP A 205 -16.21 3.72 -7.52
CA ASP A 205 -17.47 3.13 -7.95
C ASP A 205 -18.29 2.65 -6.75
N GLN A 206 -19.60 3.01 -6.71
CA GLN A 206 -20.46 2.70 -5.57
C GLN A 206 -20.65 1.21 -5.36
N PHE A 207 -20.70 0.41 -6.42
CA PHE A 207 -20.78 -1.05 -6.34
C PHE A 207 -19.53 -1.65 -5.67
N ILE A 208 -18.35 -1.12 -6.01
CA ILE A 208 -17.08 -1.53 -5.39
C ILE A 208 -17.04 -1.15 -3.91
N LEU A 209 -17.48 0.06 -3.56
CA LEU A 209 -17.56 0.51 -2.16
C LEU A 209 -18.50 -0.37 -1.34
N ASP A 210 -19.69 -0.64 -1.85
CA ASP A 210 -20.70 -1.48 -1.17
C ASP A 210 -20.19 -2.92 -0.98
N MET A 211 -19.52 -3.47 -1.97
CA MET A 211 -18.87 -4.79 -1.89
C MET A 211 -17.79 -4.81 -0.80
N LYS A 212 -16.92 -3.81 -0.77
CA LYS A 212 -15.88 -3.69 0.28
C LYS A 212 -16.50 -3.62 1.66
N ILE A 213 -17.49 -2.76 1.87
CA ILE A 213 -18.19 -2.57 3.16
C ILE A 213 -18.87 -3.87 3.59
N LYS A 214 -19.53 -4.58 2.67
CA LYS A 214 -20.21 -5.86 2.95
C LYS A 214 -19.24 -6.94 3.45
N ASN A 215 -18.01 -6.92 3.01
CA ASN A 215 -16.99 -7.89 3.39
C ASN A 215 -16.33 -7.59 4.75
N ILE A 216 -16.59 -6.41 5.35
CA ILE A 216 -16.02 -6.01 6.63
C ILE A 216 -16.97 -6.41 7.77
N PRO A 217 -16.56 -7.27 8.71
CA PRO A 217 -17.35 -7.61 9.89
C PRO A 217 -17.71 -6.39 10.73
N SER A 218 -18.89 -6.37 11.32
CA SER A 218 -19.43 -5.21 12.05
C SER A 218 -18.64 -4.80 13.29
N HIS A 219 -17.79 -5.67 13.82
CA HIS A 219 -16.90 -5.37 14.95
C HIS A 219 -15.58 -4.71 14.51
N ILE A 220 -15.26 -4.69 13.22
CA ILE A 220 -14.07 -4.03 12.67
C ILE A 220 -14.36 -2.53 12.52
N HIS A 221 -13.41 -1.72 12.97
CA HIS A 221 -13.51 -0.27 12.81
C HIS A 221 -13.30 0.11 11.34
N CYS A 222 -14.35 0.65 10.71
CA CYS A 222 -14.30 1.05 9.30
C CYS A 222 -14.76 2.50 9.14
N LYS A 223 -14.03 3.27 8.33
CA LYS A 223 -14.36 4.67 7.99
C LYS A 223 -14.15 4.93 6.51
N THR A 224 -15.05 5.72 5.94
CA THR A 224 -14.89 6.27 4.59
C THR A 224 -14.27 7.66 4.67
N ILE A 225 -13.22 7.89 3.91
CA ILE A 225 -12.47 9.15 3.84
C ILE A 225 -13.01 9.97 2.68
N SER A 226 -13.63 11.11 2.99
CA SER A 226 -14.15 12.00 1.95
C SER A 226 -13.02 12.71 1.21
N ASP A 227 -13.31 13.17 -0.01
CA ASP A 227 -12.38 13.89 -0.87
C ASP A 227 -11.13 13.06 -1.18
N SER A 228 -11.26 11.75 -1.34
CA SER A 228 -10.14 10.84 -1.63
C SER A 228 -10.55 9.75 -2.62
N GLY A 229 -9.62 9.44 -3.52
CA GLY A 229 -9.60 8.27 -4.38
C GLY A 229 -8.72 7.17 -3.78
N HIS A 230 -8.22 6.27 -4.63
CA HIS A 230 -7.46 5.09 -4.22
C HIS A 230 -6.24 5.40 -3.32
N ASP A 231 -5.50 6.47 -3.62
CA ASP A 231 -4.34 6.90 -2.84
C ASP A 231 -4.75 7.80 -1.66
N ILE A 232 -5.66 7.29 -0.80
CA ILE A 232 -6.34 8.07 0.26
C ILE A 232 -5.41 8.85 1.17
N TYR A 233 -4.21 8.33 1.44
CA TYR A 233 -3.22 8.95 2.32
C TYR A 233 -2.45 10.09 1.63
N ILE A 234 -2.48 10.14 0.31
CA ILE A 234 -1.97 11.24 -0.52
C ILE A 234 -3.06 12.30 -0.71
N ASP A 235 -4.28 11.85 -1.06
CA ASP A 235 -5.40 12.73 -1.37
C ASP A 235 -5.91 13.50 -0.15
N ASN A 236 -6.01 12.83 1.01
CA ASN A 236 -6.49 13.46 2.25
C ASN A 236 -5.70 13.01 3.50
N PRO A 237 -4.41 13.38 3.59
CA PRO A 237 -3.54 13.01 4.71
C PRO A 237 -4.06 13.49 6.06
N VAL A 238 -4.76 14.64 6.09
CA VAL A 238 -5.33 15.22 7.32
C VAL A 238 -6.40 14.31 7.93
N LYS A 239 -7.37 13.86 7.11
CA LYS A 239 -8.44 12.96 7.60
C LYS A 239 -7.88 11.58 7.93
N VAL A 240 -7.01 11.03 7.10
CA VAL A 240 -6.37 9.73 7.36
C VAL A 240 -5.57 9.79 8.67
N GLY A 241 -4.72 10.80 8.88
CA GLY A 241 -3.95 10.97 10.10
C GLY A 241 -4.83 11.12 11.35
N LYS A 242 -5.95 11.87 11.24
CA LYS A 242 -6.92 12.01 12.32
C LYS A 242 -7.56 10.66 12.71
N GLU A 243 -8.01 9.86 11.73
CA GLU A 243 -8.64 8.57 12.01
C GLU A 243 -7.62 7.57 12.59
N ILE A 244 -6.40 7.54 12.09
CA ILE A 244 -5.32 6.70 12.65
C ILE A 244 -5.06 7.06 14.11
N LYS A 245 -4.82 8.34 14.44
CA LYS A 245 -4.57 8.78 15.82
C LYS A 245 -5.75 8.49 16.74
N SER A 246 -6.97 8.80 16.30
CA SER A 246 -8.18 8.53 17.06
C SER A 246 -8.34 7.05 17.38
N TRP A 247 -8.13 6.18 16.40
CA TRP A 247 -8.23 4.74 16.58
C TRP A 247 -7.14 4.19 17.49
N LEU A 248 -5.88 4.58 17.31
CA LEU A 248 -4.76 4.16 18.16
C LEU A 248 -4.99 4.54 19.63
N SER A 249 -5.61 5.71 19.90
CA SER A 249 -5.95 6.10 21.25
C SER A 249 -7.00 5.21 21.93
N THR A 250 -7.80 4.48 21.15
CA THR A 250 -8.82 3.54 21.69
C THR A 250 -8.28 2.16 22.03
N ILE A 251 -7.15 1.75 21.44
CA ILE A 251 -6.56 0.42 21.64
C ILE A 251 -5.40 0.42 22.66
N ASN A 252 -4.85 1.59 22.99
CA ASN A 252 -3.76 1.77 23.96
C ASN A 252 -4.27 2.12 25.38
N VAL A 253 -5.57 1.85 25.68
CA VAL A 253 -6.21 2.12 26.98
C VAL A 253 -6.24 0.86 27.84
#